data_ecbefa8c44e7bbb16cee0baaf6ac1ff0
#
_entry.id   ecbefa8c44e7bbb16cee0baaf6ac1ff0
#
_cell.length_a   1.000
_cell.length_b   1.000
_cell.length_c   1.000
_cell.angle_alpha   90.00
_cell.angle_beta   90.00
_cell.angle_gamma   90.00
#
_symmetry.space_group_name_H-M   'P 1'
#
loop_
_entity.id
_entity.type
_entity.pdbx_description
1 polymer ?
#
loop_
_entity_poly.entity_id
_entity_poly.type
_entity_poly.pdbx_seq_one_letter_code
_entity_poly.pdbx_strand_id
1 'polypeptide(L)'
;MRQELIERAQRGDREAFGQLAAGEINRLHAIAHLILRDADLAEDAVQEALIRCWRQLPRLRDVANFDGWLYRILAHAAADESSRRRRFAASVRNLRLEPSEADGTRAIADRDELELAFRRLSVDHRAVIVLHQYVGLPLPQVAAVLGMKPGTAKSRYHYAIASLRASLDADARLAGAEGVHP
;
A
#
# COMPACT_ATOMS: atom_id res chain seq x y z
N MET A 1 -9.14 6.43 -26.55
CA MET A 1 -10.25 6.12 -25.60
C MET A 1 -9.89 6.50 -24.14
N ARG A 2 -8.85 5.90 -23.47
CA ARG A 2 -8.50 6.28 -22.08
C ARG A 2 -8.00 7.71 -21.93
N GLN A 3 -7.12 8.17 -22.79
CA GLN A 3 -6.62 9.55 -22.78
C GLN A 3 -7.76 10.56 -22.96
N GLU A 4 -8.68 10.30 -23.85
CA GLU A 4 -9.87 11.12 -24.07
C GLU A 4 -10.77 11.22 -22.82
N LEU A 5 -10.94 10.09 -22.06
CA LEU A 5 -11.66 10.11 -20.78
C LEU A 5 -10.95 11.01 -19.77
N ILE A 6 -9.62 10.94 -19.68
CA ILE A 6 -8.83 11.81 -18.80
C ILE A 6 -9.03 13.28 -19.18
N GLU A 7 -8.91 13.61 -20.44
CA GLU A 7 -9.07 14.99 -20.94
C GLU A 7 -10.49 15.53 -20.74
N ARG A 8 -11.52 14.69 -20.91
CA ARG A 8 -12.92 15.06 -20.60
C ARG A 8 -13.11 15.28 -19.10
N ALA A 9 -12.61 14.36 -18.27
CA ALA A 9 -12.68 14.48 -16.82
C ALA A 9 -11.92 15.72 -16.29
N GLN A 10 -10.79 16.10 -16.92
CA GLN A 10 -10.08 17.34 -16.62
C GLN A 10 -10.93 18.59 -16.84
N ARG A 11 -11.83 18.56 -17.82
CA ARG A 11 -12.79 19.65 -18.10
C ARG A 11 -14.05 19.60 -17.21
N GLY A 12 -14.07 18.70 -16.22
CA GLY A 12 -15.17 18.58 -15.24
C GLY A 12 -16.29 17.62 -15.65
N ASP A 13 -16.08 16.80 -16.67
CA ASP A 13 -17.02 15.75 -17.07
C ASP A 13 -17.03 14.62 -16.03
N ARG A 14 -18.10 14.58 -15.21
CA ARG A 14 -18.28 13.60 -14.13
C ARG A 14 -18.48 12.19 -14.63
N GLU A 15 -19.14 12.03 -15.79
CA GLU A 15 -19.36 10.72 -16.38
C GLU A 15 -18.06 10.11 -16.88
N ALA A 16 -17.24 10.91 -17.57
CA ALA A 16 -15.91 10.48 -18.00
C ALA A 16 -15.03 10.10 -16.80
N PHE A 17 -15.08 10.85 -15.70
CA PHE A 17 -14.37 10.48 -14.47
C PHE A 17 -14.93 9.20 -13.86
N GLY A 18 -16.23 9.01 -13.81
CA GLY A 18 -16.85 7.77 -13.32
C GLY A 18 -16.37 6.53 -14.09
N GLN A 19 -16.32 6.62 -15.42
CA GLN A 19 -15.80 5.55 -16.28
C GLN A 19 -14.32 5.29 -16.04
N LEU A 20 -13.51 6.35 -15.89
CA LEU A 20 -12.10 6.25 -15.57
C LEU A 20 -11.88 5.59 -14.19
N ALA A 21 -12.60 6.02 -13.17
CA ALA A 21 -12.54 5.47 -11.83
C ALA A 21 -12.96 4.00 -11.80
N ALA A 22 -14.06 3.64 -12.47
CA ALA A 22 -14.52 2.26 -12.57
C ALA A 22 -13.48 1.33 -13.21
N GLY A 23 -12.71 1.82 -14.18
CA GLY A 23 -11.63 1.06 -14.79
C GLY A 23 -10.42 0.83 -13.90
N GLU A 24 -10.20 1.68 -12.89
CA GLU A 24 -9.02 1.64 -12.02
C GLU A 24 -9.31 1.06 -10.63
N ILE A 25 -10.57 1.07 -10.17
CA ILE A 25 -10.93 0.82 -8.76
C ILE A 25 -10.40 -0.51 -8.23
N ASN A 26 -10.54 -1.60 -8.98
CA ASN A 26 -10.09 -2.92 -8.56
C ASN A 26 -8.56 -2.98 -8.39
N ARG A 27 -7.83 -2.31 -9.29
CA ARG A 27 -6.38 -2.23 -9.24
C ARG A 27 -5.92 -1.39 -8.06
N LEU A 28 -6.57 -0.26 -7.81
CA LEU A 28 -6.28 0.59 -6.67
C LEU A 28 -6.53 -0.12 -5.34
N HIS A 29 -7.65 -0.87 -5.22
CA HIS A 29 -7.93 -1.70 -4.05
C HIS A 29 -6.88 -2.78 -3.82
N ALA A 30 -6.46 -3.50 -4.87
CA ALA A 30 -5.42 -4.51 -4.75
C ALA A 30 -4.09 -3.90 -4.25
N ILE A 31 -3.68 -2.75 -4.82
CA ILE A 31 -2.46 -2.04 -4.39
C ILE A 31 -2.59 -1.57 -2.94
N ALA A 32 -3.69 -0.91 -2.59
CA ALA A 32 -3.92 -0.38 -1.24
C ALA A 32 -3.96 -1.51 -0.21
N HIS A 33 -4.64 -2.61 -0.51
CA HIS A 33 -4.70 -3.79 0.37
C HIS A 33 -3.33 -4.43 0.58
N LEU A 34 -2.53 -4.58 -0.47
CA LEU A 34 -1.16 -5.07 -0.35
C LEU A 34 -0.28 -4.16 0.51
N ILE A 35 -0.45 -2.84 0.42
CA ILE A 35 0.31 -1.86 1.22
C ILE A 35 -0.17 -1.84 2.67
N LEU A 36 -1.48 -1.79 2.92
CA LEU A 36 -2.06 -1.56 4.24
C LEU A 36 -2.26 -2.85 5.05
N ARG A 37 -2.53 -3.98 4.37
CA ARG A 37 -2.85 -5.30 4.96
C ARG A 37 -4.08 -5.26 5.87
N ASP A 38 -5.00 -4.36 5.54
CA ASP A 38 -6.26 -4.12 6.24
C ASP A 38 -7.27 -3.70 5.16
N ALA A 39 -8.39 -4.40 5.05
CA ALA A 39 -9.37 -4.19 3.98
C ALA A 39 -10.11 -2.86 4.15
N ASP A 40 -10.47 -2.52 5.39
CA ASP A 40 -11.21 -1.29 5.69
C ASP A 40 -10.34 -0.05 5.41
N LEU A 41 -9.08 -0.08 5.86
CA LEU A 41 -8.13 0.99 5.56
C LEU A 41 -7.83 1.10 4.07
N ALA A 42 -7.82 -0.02 3.35
CA ALA A 42 -7.61 -0.01 1.89
C ALA A 42 -8.79 0.63 1.16
N GLU A 43 -10.02 0.35 1.59
CA GLU A 43 -11.22 0.98 1.06
C GLU A 43 -11.20 2.49 1.30
N ASP A 44 -10.95 2.92 2.54
CA ASP A 44 -10.85 4.33 2.90
C ASP A 44 -9.76 5.06 2.09
N ALA A 45 -8.59 4.43 1.93
CA ALA A 45 -7.49 5.00 1.15
C ALA A 45 -7.85 5.14 -0.34
N VAL A 46 -8.57 4.18 -0.92
CA VAL A 46 -9.02 4.25 -2.32
C VAL A 46 -10.07 5.33 -2.50
N GLN A 47 -11.06 5.42 -1.60
CA GLN A 47 -12.07 6.49 -1.64
C GLN A 47 -11.40 7.88 -1.57
N GLU A 48 -10.51 8.09 -0.61
CA GLU A 48 -9.78 9.34 -0.45
C GLU A 48 -8.90 9.63 -1.69
N ALA A 49 -8.25 8.61 -2.25
CA ALA A 49 -7.45 8.76 -3.46
C ALA A 49 -8.30 9.19 -4.66
N LEU A 50 -9.49 8.63 -4.86
CA LEU A 50 -10.39 9.03 -5.93
C LEU A 50 -10.93 10.45 -5.73
N ILE A 51 -11.23 10.85 -4.50
CA ILE A 51 -11.63 12.23 -4.18
C ILE A 51 -10.50 13.21 -4.50
N ARG A 52 -9.27 12.91 -4.08
CA ARG A 52 -8.08 13.73 -4.39
C ARG A 52 -7.81 13.76 -5.89
N CYS A 53 -7.94 12.62 -6.55
CA CYS A 53 -7.80 12.51 -8.00
C CYS A 53 -8.76 13.47 -8.70
N TRP A 54 -10.06 13.41 -8.42
CA TRP A 54 -11.06 14.32 -9.00
C TRP A 54 -10.72 15.79 -8.80
N ARG A 55 -10.33 16.17 -7.58
CA ARG A 55 -10.00 17.57 -7.23
C ARG A 55 -8.73 18.08 -7.92
N GLN A 56 -7.76 17.21 -8.15
CA GLN A 56 -6.43 17.58 -8.65
C GLN A 56 -6.28 17.34 -10.15
N LEU A 57 -7.16 16.52 -10.76
CA LEU A 57 -7.11 16.14 -12.17
C LEU A 57 -7.04 17.35 -13.14
N PRO A 58 -7.77 18.47 -12.91
CA PRO A 58 -7.66 19.65 -13.76
C PRO A 58 -6.26 20.28 -13.81
N ARG A 59 -5.39 19.96 -12.83
CA ARG A 59 -4.01 20.47 -12.75
C ARG A 59 -2.97 19.50 -13.28
N LEU A 60 -3.37 18.30 -13.68
CA LEU A 60 -2.46 17.32 -14.25
C LEU A 60 -1.98 17.80 -15.63
N ARG A 61 -0.68 18.09 -15.75
CA ARG A 61 -0.09 18.61 -16.99
C ARG A 61 0.31 17.50 -17.96
N ASP A 62 0.75 16.37 -17.42
CA ASP A 62 1.24 15.23 -18.21
C ASP A 62 0.24 14.07 -18.12
N VAL A 63 -0.67 14.04 -19.08
CA VAL A 63 -1.71 12.99 -19.18
C VAL A 63 -1.10 11.61 -19.44
N ALA A 64 0.06 11.55 -20.13
CA ALA A 64 0.75 10.29 -20.39
C ALA A 64 1.26 9.64 -19.09
N ASN A 65 1.54 10.42 -18.06
CA ASN A 65 1.98 9.94 -16.74
C ASN A 65 0.82 9.84 -15.72
N PHE A 66 -0.42 9.72 -16.18
CA PHE A 66 -1.59 9.62 -15.31
C PHE A 66 -1.46 8.49 -14.27
N ASP A 67 -0.98 7.32 -14.66
CA ASP A 67 -0.83 6.17 -13.76
C ASP A 67 0.14 6.46 -12.61
N GLY A 68 1.33 6.97 -12.93
CA GLY A 68 2.32 7.33 -11.91
C GLY A 68 1.80 8.42 -10.96
N TRP A 69 1.04 9.37 -11.50
CA TRP A 69 0.39 10.41 -10.70
C TRP A 69 -0.73 9.84 -9.81
N LEU A 70 -1.56 8.94 -10.32
CA LEU A 70 -2.63 8.27 -9.55
C LEU A 70 -2.05 7.41 -8.43
N TYR A 71 -0.97 6.65 -8.71
CA TYR A 71 -0.30 5.85 -7.67
C TYR A 71 0.33 6.72 -6.59
N ARG A 72 0.83 7.90 -6.93
CA ARG A 72 1.30 8.87 -5.92
C ARG A 72 0.17 9.28 -4.99
N ILE A 73 -1.00 9.61 -5.53
CA ILE A 73 -2.17 9.98 -4.74
C ILE A 73 -2.57 8.82 -3.82
N LEU A 74 -2.65 7.60 -4.35
CA LEU A 74 -3.00 6.41 -3.58
C LEU A 74 -1.99 6.12 -2.46
N ALA A 75 -0.69 6.17 -2.77
CA ALA A 75 0.35 5.92 -1.77
C ALA A 75 0.31 6.94 -0.62
N HIS A 76 0.05 8.21 -0.91
CA HIS A 76 -0.13 9.24 0.11
C HIS A 76 -1.41 8.99 0.92
N ALA A 77 -2.54 8.67 0.27
CA ALA A 77 -3.77 8.34 0.99
C ALA A 77 -3.58 7.14 1.93
N ALA A 78 -2.92 6.08 1.46
CA ALA A 78 -2.60 4.91 2.28
C ALA A 78 -1.71 5.24 3.48
N ALA A 79 -0.68 6.08 3.29
CA ALA A 79 0.18 6.54 4.39
C ALA A 79 -0.59 7.38 5.42
N ASP A 80 -1.49 8.25 4.96
CA ASP A 80 -2.34 9.09 5.80
C ASP A 80 -3.30 8.23 6.65
N GLU A 81 -3.98 7.23 6.03
CA GLU A 81 -4.88 6.31 6.74
C GLU A 81 -4.14 5.50 7.80
N SER A 82 -3.00 4.90 7.45
CA SER A 82 -2.16 4.18 8.40
C SER A 82 -1.72 5.07 9.57
N SER A 83 -1.37 6.32 9.30
CA SER A 83 -0.96 7.29 10.34
C SER A 83 -2.13 7.71 11.22
N ARG A 84 -3.32 7.88 10.65
CA ARG A 84 -4.57 8.19 11.37
C ARG A 84 -4.92 7.06 12.33
N ARG A 85 -4.90 5.81 11.86
CA ARG A 85 -5.16 4.62 12.66
C ARG A 85 -4.19 4.50 13.84
N ARG A 86 -2.89 4.69 13.60
CA ARG A 86 -1.87 4.64 14.67
C ARG A 86 -2.10 5.71 15.73
N ARG A 87 -2.43 6.94 15.33
CA ARG A 87 -2.74 8.03 16.28
C ARG A 87 -3.98 7.71 17.10
N PHE A 88 -5.03 7.20 16.46
CA PHE A 88 -6.25 6.80 17.15
C PHE A 88 -5.98 5.67 18.15
N ALA A 89 -5.27 4.62 17.75
CA ALA A 89 -4.89 3.51 18.64
C ALA A 89 -4.02 3.98 19.83
N ALA A 90 -3.10 4.92 19.61
CA ALA A 90 -2.30 5.53 20.69
C ALA A 90 -3.17 6.32 21.65
N SER A 91 -4.15 7.09 21.13
CA SER A 91 -5.09 7.89 21.95
C SER A 91 -5.97 6.97 22.81
N VAL A 92 -6.51 5.89 22.24
CA VAL A 92 -7.33 4.91 22.97
C VAL A 92 -6.51 4.18 24.05
N ARG A 93 -5.24 3.82 23.74
CA ARG A 93 -4.34 3.19 24.71
C ARG A 93 -4.02 4.09 25.90
N ASN A 94 -3.86 5.40 25.67
CA ASN A 94 -3.65 6.37 26.75
C ASN A 94 -4.88 6.55 27.63
N LEU A 95 -6.08 6.22 27.13
CA LEU A 95 -7.33 6.26 27.88
C LEU A 95 -7.65 4.93 28.60
N ARG A 96 -7.05 3.83 28.17
CA ARG A 96 -7.21 2.49 28.78
C ARG A 96 -5.94 2.15 29.56
N LEU A 97 -6.08 1.93 30.86
CA LEU A 97 -5.00 1.51 31.77
C LEU A 97 -4.66 0.01 31.68
N GLU A 98 -5.17 -0.72 30.69
CA GLU A 98 -4.89 -2.14 30.53
C GLU A 98 -4.30 -2.47 29.15
N PRO A 99 -3.29 -3.37 29.04
CA PRO A 99 -2.75 -3.83 27.79
C PRO A 99 -3.75 -4.75 27.09
N SER A 100 -4.24 -4.37 25.93
CA SER A 100 -4.99 -5.27 25.04
C SER A 100 -4.01 -6.12 24.25
N GLU A 101 -4.08 -7.43 24.43
CA GLU A 101 -3.40 -8.40 23.58
C GLU A 101 -3.87 -8.24 22.13
N ALA A 102 -2.92 -8.20 21.19
CA ALA A 102 -3.19 -8.16 19.77
C ALA A 102 -3.82 -9.50 19.35
N ASP A 103 -5.03 -9.44 18.85
CA ASP A 103 -5.80 -10.58 18.37
C ASP A 103 -5.08 -11.22 17.17
N GLY A 104 -4.47 -12.37 17.42
CA GLY A 104 -3.77 -13.17 16.42
C GLY A 104 -4.62 -14.35 16.03
N THR A 105 -5.40 -14.23 14.95
CA THR A 105 -6.11 -15.38 14.39
C THR A 105 -5.17 -16.23 13.56
N ARG A 106 -4.88 -17.44 14.04
CA ARG A 106 -4.13 -18.48 13.33
C ARG A 106 -5.03 -19.17 12.31
N ALA A 107 -4.65 -19.16 11.04
CA ALA A 107 -5.08 -20.18 10.07
C ALA A 107 -4.20 -20.24 8.82
N ILE A 108 -3.76 -21.46 8.45
CA ILE A 108 -3.20 -21.96 7.19
C ILE A 108 -1.72 -21.65 6.91
N ALA A 109 -0.84 -22.70 7.05
CA ALA A 109 0.59 -22.60 7.37
C ALA A 109 1.55 -21.97 6.35
N ASP A 110 1.43 -22.12 5.03
CA ASP A 110 2.48 -21.62 4.09
C ASP A 110 2.20 -20.23 3.48
N ARG A 111 0.94 -19.87 3.34
CA ARG A 111 0.56 -18.48 2.99
C ARG A 111 0.70 -17.54 4.19
N ASP A 112 0.61 -18.08 5.40
CA ASP A 112 0.64 -17.33 6.65
C ASP A 112 2.03 -16.78 6.99
N GLU A 113 3.11 -17.53 6.72
CA GLU A 113 4.47 -17.08 7.02
C GLU A 113 4.87 -15.85 6.20
N LEU A 114 4.62 -15.88 4.88
CA LEU A 114 4.89 -14.74 4.00
C LEU A 114 3.99 -13.55 4.38
N GLU A 115 2.73 -13.80 4.68
CA GLU A 115 1.78 -12.80 5.12
C GLU A 115 2.22 -12.14 6.42
N LEU A 116 2.60 -12.94 7.42
CA LEU A 116 3.11 -12.46 8.70
C LEU A 116 4.41 -11.67 8.54
N ALA A 117 5.35 -12.17 7.73
CA ALA A 117 6.58 -11.48 7.42
C ALA A 117 6.32 -10.13 6.73
N PHE A 118 5.35 -10.09 5.80
CA PHE A 118 4.97 -8.88 5.10
C PHE A 118 4.28 -7.87 6.04
N ARG A 119 3.44 -8.33 6.97
CA ARG A 119 2.81 -7.48 8.01
C ARG A 119 3.81 -6.84 8.95
N ARG A 120 4.95 -7.49 9.23
CA ARG A 120 6.04 -6.93 10.07
C ARG A 120 6.76 -5.75 9.40
N LEU A 121 6.67 -5.63 8.08
CA LEU A 121 7.23 -4.48 7.36
C LEU A 121 6.42 -3.21 7.65
N SER A 122 7.09 -2.06 7.68
CA SER A 122 6.39 -0.77 7.71
C SER A 122 5.60 -0.53 6.42
N VAL A 123 4.58 0.32 6.49
CA VAL A 123 3.78 0.74 5.32
C VAL A 123 4.69 1.27 4.19
N ASP A 124 5.70 2.05 4.54
CA ASP A 124 6.66 2.61 3.58
C ASP A 124 7.48 1.52 2.86
N HIS A 125 7.91 0.47 3.58
CA HIS A 125 8.62 -0.65 2.98
C HIS A 125 7.70 -1.47 2.08
N ARG A 126 6.46 -1.74 2.52
CA ARG A 126 5.46 -2.43 1.71
C ARG A 126 5.14 -1.64 0.44
N ALA A 127 4.97 -0.32 0.53
CA ALA A 127 4.71 0.53 -0.63
C ALA A 127 5.82 0.42 -1.70
N VAL A 128 7.08 0.43 -1.29
CA VAL A 128 8.21 0.27 -2.23
C VAL A 128 8.17 -1.10 -2.91
N ILE A 129 7.96 -2.18 -2.16
CA ILE A 129 7.85 -3.54 -2.72
C ILE A 129 6.66 -3.64 -3.68
N VAL A 130 5.49 -3.20 -3.26
CA VAL A 130 4.26 -3.32 -4.06
C VAL A 130 4.35 -2.52 -5.35
N LEU A 131 4.82 -1.28 -5.29
CA LEU A 131 4.98 -0.46 -6.50
C LEU A 131 6.05 -1.03 -7.45
N HIS A 132 7.11 -1.63 -6.92
CA HIS A 132 8.16 -2.20 -7.75
C HIS A 132 7.79 -3.58 -8.30
N GLN A 133 7.37 -4.52 -7.45
CA GLN A 133 7.16 -5.92 -7.82
C GLN A 133 5.76 -6.21 -8.38
N TYR A 134 4.72 -5.61 -7.80
CA TYR A 134 3.34 -5.87 -8.21
C TYR A 134 2.90 -4.94 -9.34
N VAL A 135 3.19 -3.63 -9.22
CA VAL A 135 2.84 -2.65 -10.25
C VAL A 135 3.84 -2.66 -11.42
N GLY A 136 5.09 -3.08 -11.17
CA GLY A 136 6.14 -3.18 -12.18
C GLY A 136 6.90 -1.88 -12.43
N LEU A 137 6.82 -0.89 -11.53
CA LEU A 137 7.53 0.38 -11.70
C LEU A 137 9.05 0.20 -11.45
N PRO A 138 9.92 0.73 -12.30
CA PRO A 138 11.34 0.85 -11.99
C PRO A 138 11.58 1.66 -10.71
N LEU A 139 12.60 1.31 -9.91
CA LEU A 139 12.89 2.00 -8.63
C LEU A 139 12.99 3.54 -8.73
N PRO A 140 13.55 4.13 -9.80
CA PRO A 140 13.50 5.59 -9.96
C PRO A 140 12.07 6.16 -10.06
N GLN A 141 11.16 5.43 -10.72
CA GLN A 141 9.74 5.84 -10.80
C GLN A 141 9.04 5.63 -9.46
N VAL A 142 9.32 4.53 -8.74
CA VAL A 142 8.84 4.32 -7.36
C VAL A 142 9.28 5.48 -6.46
N ALA A 143 10.54 5.92 -6.57
CA ALA A 143 11.04 7.07 -5.85
C ALA A 143 10.25 8.35 -6.15
N ALA A 144 9.97 8.61 -7.43
CA ALA A 144 9.17 9.76 -7.87
C ALA A 144 7.71 9.69 -7.36
N VAL A 145 7.10 8.49 -7.40
CA VAL A 145 5.75 8.23 -6.87
C VAL A 145 5.70 8.48 -5.36
N LEU A 146 6.68 7.99 -4.61
CA LEU A 146 6.72 8.12 -3.14
C LEU A 146 7.36 9.43 -2.64
N GLY A 147 7.76 10.33 -3.55
CA GLY A 147 8.34 11.63 -3.18
C GLY A 147 9.69 11.53 -2.48
N MET A 148 10.50 10.52 -2.81
CA MET A 148 11.81 10.30 -2.20
C MET A 148 12.94 10.30 -3.22
N LYS A 149 14.20 10.38 -2.73
CA LYS A 149 15.39 10.27 -3.61
C LYS A 149 15.53 8.84 -4.16
N PRO A 150 16.01 8.64 -5.40
CA PRO A 150 16.20 7.29 -5.98
C PRO A 150 17.04 6.36 -5.12
N GLY A 151 18.11 6.87 -4.51
CA GLY A 151 18.96 6.10 -3.57
C GLY A 151 18.18 5.63 -2.34
N THR A 152 17.25 6.44 -1.82
CA THR A 152 16.39 6.07 -0.70
C THR A 152 15.41 4.95 -1.08
N ALA A 153 14.81 5.00 -2.27
CA ALA A 153 13.94 3.93 -2.75
C ALA A 153 14.71 2.62 -2.89
N LYS A 154 15.93 2.68 -3.46
CA LYS A 154 16.81 1.51 -3.60
C LYS A 154 17.18 0.90 -2.24
N SER A 155 17.64 1.71 -1.28
CA SER A 155 17.99 1.20 0.05
C SER A 155 16.78 0.66 0.81
N ARG A 156 15.62 1.32 0.75
CA ARG A 156 14.37 0.82 1.35
C ARG A 156 13.94 -0.52 0.74
N TYR A 157 14.02 -0.66 -0.58
CA TYR A 157 13.71 -1.92 -1.25
C TYR A 157 14.62 -3.05 -0.77
N HIS A 158 15.96 -2.84 -0.79
CA HIS A 158 16.90 -3.86 -0.34
C HIS A 158 16.71 -4.23 1.13
N TYR A 159 16.50 -3.24 2.00
CA TYR A 159 16.21 -3.49 3.42
C TYR A 159 14.91 -4.29 3.59
N ALA A 160 13.85 -3.93 2.88
CA ALA A 160 12.56 -4.60 2.97
C ALA A 160 12.66 -6.07 2.51
N ILE A 161 13.37 -6.34 1.40
CA ILE A 161 13.60 -7.71 0.92
C ILE A 161 14.47 -8.52 1.90
N ALA A 162 15.53 -7.90 2.46
CA ALA A 162 16.38 -8.56 3.45
C ALA A 162 15.59 -8.90 4.73
N SER A 163 14.76 -7.98 5.21
CA SER A 163 13.90 -8.18 6.37
C SER A 163 12.86 -9.28 6.13
N LEU A 164 12.27 -9.32 4.94
CA LEU A 164 11.32 -10.36 4.55
C LEU A 164 11.98 -11.75 4.55
N ARG A 165 13.16 -11.87 3.93
CA ARG A 165 13.93 -13.12 3.92
C ARG A 165 14.29 -13.57 5.33
N ALA A 166 14.80 -12.67 6.16
CA ALA A 166 15.17 -12.98 7.54
C ALA A 166 13.98 -13.47 8.37
N SER A 167 12.78 -12.92 8.15
CA SER A 167 11.56 -13.38 8.82
C SER A 167 11.18 -14.79 8.38
N LEU A 168 11.19 -15.08 7.07
CA LEU A 168 10.87 -16.41 6.53
C LEU A 168 11.89 -17.47 7.02
N ASP A 169 13.19 -17.14 7.03
CA ASP A 169 14.24 -18.02 7.52
C ASP A 169 14.10 -18.31 9.03
N ALA A 170 13.61 -17.37 9.82
CA ALA A 170 13.35 -17.55 11.24
C ALA A 170 12.14 -18.45 11.49
N ASP A 171 11.06 -18.22 10.75
CA ASP A 171 9.82 -18.99 10.89
C ASP A 171 10.05 -20.46 10.42
N ALA A 172 10.81 -20.69 9.34
CA ALA A 172 11.20 -22.02 8.87
C ALA A 172 12.05 -22.81 9.91
N ARG A 173 12.94 -22.13 10.66
CA ARG A 173 13.72 -22.77 11.73
C ARG A 173 12.85 -23.17 12.93
N LEU A 174 11.83 -22.38 13.26
CA LEU A 174 10.90 -22.69 14.35
C LEU A 174 10.02 -23.89 13.98
N ALA A 175 9.50 -23.94 12.74
CA ALA A 175 8.71 -25.07 12.25
C ALA A 175 9.53 -26.38 12.19
N GLY A 176 10.81 -26.29 11.81
CA GLY A 176 11.72 -27.44 11.82
C GLY A 176 12.08 -27.94 13.22
N ALA A 177 12.05 -27.08 14.23
CA ALA A 177 12.34 -27.47 15.63
C ALA A 177 11.13 -28.14 16.31
N GLU A 178 9.90 -27.78 15.92
CA GLU A 178 8.66 -28.42 16.45
C GLU A 178 8.39 -29.82 15.86
N GLY A 179 9.01 -30.17 14.72
CA GLY A 179 8.87 -31.46 14.02
C GLY A 179 9.77 -32.58 14.59
N VAL A 180 10.63 -32.30 15.56
CA VAL A 180 11.55 -33.29 16.18
C VAL A 180 11.12 -33.56 17.63
N HIS A 181 9.98 -34.21 17.80
CA HIS A 181 9.69 -34.96 19.02
C HIS A 181 9.52 -36.45 18.67
N PRO A 182 10.30 -37.34 19.31
CA PRO A 182 10.20 -38.77 19.09
C PRO A 182 8.95 -39.37 19.71
#